data_3c627ef38f6db26a2c42a100ba241fad
#
_entry.id   3c627ef38f6db26a2c42a100ba241fad
#
_cell.length_a   1.000
_cell.length_b   1.000
_cell.length_c   1.000
_cell.angle_alpha   90.00
_cell.angle_beta   90.00
_cell.angle_gamma   90.00
#
_symmetry.space_group_name_H-M   'P 1'
#
loop_
_entity.id
_entity.type
_entity.pdbx_description
1 polymer ?
#
loop_
_entity_poly.entity_id
_entity_poly.type
_entity_poly.pdbx_seq_one_letter_code
_entity_poly.pdbx_strand_id
1 'polypeptide(L)'
;MARVDDEEGARDVVASARREHHDARHHCSAFVIGPDASLRRSNDDGEPAGTAGAPMLEVLTRRDVSDVVAVVTRWFGGTLLGAGGLVRAYGDAVGLALDAAGTQERHLLHTMRVTAPVADAGSLDHRLRALGAVSDVDYGAEVIFTVGVSDPGRFAADVAATSAGRGTVEPSGTSWVDI
;
A
#
# COMPACT_ATOMS: atom_id res chain seq x y z
N MET A 1 3.84 12.77 6.78
CA MET A 1 3.17 11.49 6.43
C MET A 1 3.81 10.96 5.16
N ALA A 2 3.98 9.64 5.01
CA ALA A 2 4.55 9.02 3.83
C ALA A 2 3.95 7.62 3.62
N ARG A 3 3.91 7.17 2.35
CA ARG A 3 3.66 5.78 2.01
C ARG A 3 4.92 4.95 2.31
N VAL A 4 4.74 3.76 2.86
CA VAL A 4 5.81 2.83 3.21
C VAL A 4 5.33 1.40 2.97
N ASP A 5 6.21 0.53 2.51
CA ASP A 5 5.86 -0.86 2.20
C ASP A 5 6.20 -1.82 3.36
N ASP A 6 7.05 -1.38 4.31
CA ASP A 6 7.50 -2.19 5.44
C ASP A 6 7.84 -1.35 6.69
N GLU A 7 8.16 -2.03 7.77
CA GLU A 7 8.50 -1.41 9.05
C GLU A 7 9.85 -0.65 8.99
N GLU A 8 10.79 -1.08 8.16
CA GLU A 8 12.08 -0.42 8.00
C GLU A 8 11.89 0.96 7.36
N GLY A 9 11.14 1.04 6.27
CA GLY A 9 10.76 2.29 5.63
C GLY A 9 10.02 3.23 6.58
N ALA A 10 9.12 2.71 7.42
CA ALA A 10 8.45 3.54 8.42
C ALA A 10 9.43 4.12 9.45
N ARG A 11 10.40 3.33 9.92
CA ARG A 11 11.43 3.79 10.84
C ARG A 11 12.37 4.84 10.20
N ASP A 12 12.67 4.69 8.93
CA ASP A 12 13.50 5.63 8.18
C ASP A 12 12.83 7.00 8.07
N VAL A 13 11.52 7.04 7.85
CA VAL A 13 10.73 8.29 7.84
C VAL A 13 10.78 8.97 9.21
N VAL A 14 10.61 8.21 10.30
CA VAL A 14 10.73 8.74 11.67
C VAL A 14 12.13 9.29 11.91
N ALA A 15 13.17 8.55 11.52
CA ALA A 15 14.56 8.98 11.68
C ALA A 15 14.87 10.24 10.84
N SER A 16 14.28 10.36 9.66
CA SER A 16 14.42 11.57 8.83
C SER A 16 13.79 12.78 9.48
N ALA A 17 12.55 12.65 10.00
CA ALA A 17 11.89 13.72 10.73
C ALA A 17 12.70 14.19 11.95
N ARG A 18 13.33 13.25 12.68
CA ARG A 18 14.19 13.58 13.82
C ARG A 18 15.46 14.33 13.40
N ARG A 19 16.04 14.02 12.24
CA ARG A 19 17.21 14.74 11.71
C ARG A 19 16.85 16.15 11.25
N GLU A 20 15.73 16.27 10.56
CA GLU A 20 15.26 17.54 10.01
C GLU A 20 14.85 18.53 11.10
N HIS A 21 14.19 18.05 12.14
CA HIS A 21 13.65 18.85 13.23
C HIS A 21 14.27 18.48 14.57
N HIS A 22 15.59 18.42 14.61
CA HIS A 22 16.35 17.97 15.79
C HIS A 22 16.19 18.84 17.04
N ASP A 23 15.67 20.04 16.89
CA ASP A 23 15.35 20.99 17.95
C ASP A 23 13.98 20.74 18.60
N ALA A 24 13.15 19.89 17.99
CA ALA A 24 11.87 19.49 18.56
C ALA A 24 12.04 18.44 19.67
N ARG A 25 11.15 18.48 20.67
CA ARG A 25 11.21 17.53 21.79
C ARG A 25 10.58 16.20 21.48
N HIS A 26 9.58 16.16 20.62
CA HIS A 26 8.79 14.97 20.36
C HIS A 26 8.58 14.74 18.86
N HIS A 27 8.79 13.50 18.44
CA HIS A 27 8.52 13.00 17.10
C HIS A 27 7.65 11.75 17.24
N CYS A 28 6.41 11.97 17.65
CA CYS A 28 5.47 10.89 17.86
C CYS A 28 5.10 10.25 16.52
N SER A 29 4.91 8.95 16.50
CA SER A 29 4.66 8.24 15.26
C SER A 29 3.58 7.18 15.39
N ALA A 30 2.90 6.91 14.29
CA ALA A 30 2.04 5.75 14.10
C ALA A 30 2.15 5.26 12.67
N PHE A 31 2.10 3.94 12.48
CA PHE A 31 2.05 3.36 11.15
C PHE A 31 1.15 2.13 11.10
N VAL A 32 0.61 1.91 9.91
CA VAL A 32 -0.20 0.75 9.54
C VAL A 32 0.38 0.20 8.25
N ILE A 33 0.71 -1.09 8.20
CA ILE A 33 1.36 -1.73 7.05
C ILE A 33 0.67 -3.05 6.74
N GLY A 34 0.62 -3.36 5.45
CA GLY A 34 0.02 -4.54 4.88
C GLY A 34 -1.44 -4.34 4.49
N PRO A 35 -1.92 -5.08 3.49
CA PRO A 35 -3.25 -4.91 2.93
C PRO A 35 -4.38 -5.22 3.92
N ASP A 36 -4.11 -6.07 4.91
CA ASP A 36 -4.99 -6.44 6.01
C ASP A 36 -4.73 -5.61 7.27
N ALA A 37 -3.86 -4.58 7.17
CA ALA A 37 -3.43 -3.76 8.29
C ALA A 37 -2.88 -4.61 9.48
N SER A 38 -2.20 -5.71 9.19
CA SER A 38 -1.72 -6.68 10.17
C SER A 38 -0.61 -6.13 11.07
N LEU A 39 0.20 -5.22 10.55
CA LEU A 39 1.24 -4.57 11.32
C LEU A 39 0.84 -3.14 11.70
N ARG A 40 0.58 -2.93 12.99
CA ARG A 40 0.23 -1.63 13.57
C ARG A 40 1.17 -1.30 14.70
N ARG A 41 1.76 -0.11 14.70
CA ARG A 41 2.64 0.38 15.76
C ARG A 41 2.41 1.85 16.01
N SER A 42 2.66 2.27 17.24
CA SER A 42 2.66 3.68 17.62
C SER A 42 3.72 3.96 18.69
N ASN A 43 4.15 5.21 18.76
CA ASN A 43 5.16 5.67 19.71
C ASN A 43 4.85 7.10 20.17
N ASP A 44 4.77 7.29 21.48
CA ASP A 44 4.52 8.59 22.12
C ASP A 44 5.76 9.48 22.20
N ASP A 45 6.96 8.94 21.96
CA ASP A 45 8.25 9.67 21.95
C ASP A 45 8.42 10.68 23.09
N GLY A 46 8.15 10.23 24.33
CA GLY A 46 8.30 11.03 25.54
C GLY A 46 7.10 11.92 25.89
N GLU A 47 6.03 11.91 25.11
CA GLU A 47 4.73 12.44 25.58
C GLU A 47 4.13 11.49 26.64
N PRO A 48 3.17 11.95 27.46
CA PRO A 48 2.48 11.07 28.39
C PRO A 48 1.87 9.85 27.68
N ALA A 49 2.00 8.69 28.30
CA ALA A 49 1.63 7.41 27.70
C ALA A 49 0.19 7.43 27.12
N GLY A 50 0.06 7.04 25.86
CA GLY A 50 -1.23 6.95 25.15
C GLY A 50 -1.82 8.29 24.69
N THR A 51 -1.10 9.40 24.85
CA THR A 51 -1.65 10.73 24.48
C THR A 51 -1.27 11.20 23.08
N ALA A 52 -0.33 10.53 22.41
CA ALA A 52 0.15 10.89 21.09
C ALA A 52 0.04 9.72 20.10
N GLY A 53 0.82 8.69 20.26
CA GLY A 53 0.88 7.58 19.30
C GLY A 53 -0.44 6.83 19.15
N ALA A 54 -1.13 6.56 20.26
CA ALA A 54 -2.42 5.87 20.24
C ALA A 54 -3.51 6.64 19.46
N PRO A 55 -3.79 7.92 19.71
CA PRO A 55 -4.75 8.69 18.92
C PRO A 55 -4.35 8.84 17.45
N MET A 56 -3.05 8.95 17.13
CA MET A 56 -2.56 8.95 15.75
C MET A 56 -2.92 7.64 15.03
N LEU A 57 -2.64 6.50 15.68
CA LEU A 57 -2.94 5.17 15.15
C LEU A 57 -4.46 4.96 14.99
N GLU A 58 -5.25 5.46 15.94
CA GLU A 58 -6.71 5.38 15.87
C GLU A 58 -7.27 6.10 14.63
N VAL A 59 -6.72 7.27 14.28
CA VAL A 59 -7.13 8.00 13.06
C VAL A 59 -6.83 7.19 11.82
N LEU A 60 -5.61 6.64 11.67
CA LEU A 60 -5.24 5.83 10.52
C LEU A 60 -6.15 4.60 10.39
N THR A 61 -6.42 3.93 11.52
CA THR A 61 -7.28 2.74 11.56
C THR A 61 -8.73 3.06 11.20
N ARG A 62 -9.29 4.16 11.72
CA ARG A 62 -10.68 4.55 11.41
C ARG A 62 -10.87 5.02 9.98
N ARG A 63 -9.81 5.53 9.35
CA ARG A 63 -9.81 5.93 7.94
C ARG A 63 -9.53 4.77 6.99
N ASP A 64 -9.35 3.56 7.53
CA ASP A 64 -9.11 2.32 6.80
C ASP A 64 -7.95 2.43 5.79
N VAL A 65 -6.86 3.10 6.21
CA VAL A 65 -5.66 3.26 5.39
C VAL A 65 -4.55 2.36 5.87
N SER A 66 -3.78 1.84 4.93
CA SER A 66 -2.60 1.02 5.18
C SER A 66 -1.40 1.50 4.35
N ASP A 67 -0.25 0.85 4.56
CA ASP A 67 1.02 1.19 3.92
C ASP A 67 1.39 2.67 4.13
N VAL A 68 1.19 3.14 5.37
CA VAL A 68 1.36 4.54 5.75
C VAL A 68 2.05 4.70 7.09
N VAL A 69 2.95 5.68 7.18
CA VAL A 69 3.50 6.21 8.42
C VAL A 69 3.15 7.68 8.58
N ALA A 70 2.67 8.04 9.79
CA ALA A 70 2.49 9.41 10.22
C ALA A 70 3.52 9.74 11.29
N VAL A 71 4.19 10.89 11.18
CA VAL A 71 5.06 11.47 12.20
C VAL A 71 4.54 12.86 12.51
N VAL A 72 4.28 13.12 13.79
CA VAL A 72 3.92 14.46 14.28
C VAL A 72 5.08 14.99 15.11
N THR A 73 5.70 16.05 14.62
CA THR A 73 6.78 16.75 15.29
C THR A 73 6.21 17.88 16.12
N ARG A 74 6.57 17.93 17.41
CA ARG A 74 6.03 18.93 18.33
C ARG A 74 7.14 19.69 19.06
N TRP A 75 7.03 21.02 19.04
CA TRP A 75 7.77 21.94 19.88
C TRP A 75 6.89 22.38 21.04
N PHE A 76 7.46 22.44 22.25
CA PHE A 76 6.74 22.92 23.39
C PHE A 76 6.66 24.46 23.38
N GLY A 77 5.46 24.99 23.23
CA GLY A 77 5.20 26.43 23.14
C GLY A 77 4.89 27.13 24.46
N GLY A 78 5.19 26.52 25.62
CA GLY A 78 4.98 27.12 26.95
C GLY A 78 3.59 26.88 27.53
N THR A 79 2.62 26.35 26.77
CA THR A 79 1.28 26.04 27.23
C THR A 79 1.07 24.54 27.41
N LEU A 80 0.61 24.12 28.57
CA LEU A 80 0.25 22.74 28.87
C LEU A 80 -1.16 22.44 28.29
N LEU A 81 -1.25 21.52 27.34
CA LEU A 81 -2.51 21.11 26.73
C LEU A 81 -3.33 20.16 27.61
N GLY A 82 -2.67 19.47 28.54
CA GLY A 82 -3.23 18.35 29.28
C GLY A 82 -3.44 17.10 28.41
N ALA A 83 -3.72 15.95 29.03
CA ALA A 83 -3.84 14.69 28.32
C ALA A 83 -4.92 14.73 27.22
N GLY A 84 -6.12 15.23 27.52
CA GLY A 84 -7.21 15.35 26.54
C GLY A 84 -6.90 16.33 25.39
N GLY A 85 -6.14 17.39 25.67
CA GLY A 85 -5.68 18.33 24.64
C GLY A 85 -4.64 17.72 23.71
N LEU A 86 -3.70 16.93 24.27
CA LEU A 86 -2.71 16.19 23.48
C LEU A 86 -3.38 15.17 22.57
N VAL A 87 -4.25 14.32 23.11
CA VAL A 87 -5.00 13.31 22.32
C VAL A 87 -5.66 13.95 21.10
N ARG A 88 -6.35 15.09 21.32
CA ARG A 88 -7.01 15.81 20.23
C ARG A 88 -6.01 16.38 19.23
N ALA A 89 -4.97 17.06 19.71
CA ALA A 89 -3.99 17.71 18.85
C ALA A 89 -3.25 16.72 17.93
N TYR A 90 -2.83 15.56 18.48
CA TYR A 90 -2.17 14.53 17.70
C TYR A 90 -3.12 13.84 16.70
N GLY A 91 -4.35 13.54 17.11
CA GLY A 91 -5.36 12.98 16.20
C GLY A 91 -5.73 13.96 15.08
N ASP A 92 -5.99 15.22 15.42
CA ASP A 92 -6.34 16.24 14.42
C ASP A 92 -5.20 16.47 13.42
N ALA A 93 -3.95 16.51 13.88
CA ALA A 93 -2.78 16.69 13.00
C ALA A 93 -2.67 15.55 11.96
N VAL A 94 -2.90 14.30 12.36
CA VAL A 94 -2.88 13.15 11.43
C VAL A 94 -4.08 13.22 10.49
N GLY A 95 -5.27 13.54 10.99
CA GLY A 95 -6.47 13.68 10.16
C GLY A 95 -6.31 14.73 9.07
N LEU A 96 -5.84 15.93 9.44
CA LEU A 96 -5.58 17.02 8.49
C LEU A 96 -4.50 16.66 7.47
N ALA A 97 -3.44 15.99 7.90
CA ALA A 97 -2.37 15.55 6.99
C ALA A 97 -2.89 14.51 5.99
N LEU A 98 -3.74 13.59 6.43
CA LEU A 98 -4.34 12.57 5.57
C LEU A 98 -5.35 13.20 4.58
N ASP A 99 -6.17 14.13 5.04
CA ASP A 99 -7.11 14.85 4.17
C ASP A 99 -6.37 15.67 3.10
N ALA A 100 -5.22 16.23 3.43
CA ALA A 100 -4.39 16.99 2.48
C ALA A 100 -3.62 16.09 1.50
N ALA A 101 -3.14 14.92 1.95
CA ALA A 101 -2.39 13.98 1.12
C ALA A 101 -3.29 13.20 0.15
N GLY A 102 -4.54 12.94 0.57
CA GLY A 102 -5.42 12.00 -0.11
C GLY A 102 -5.04 10.55 0.11
N THR A 103 -5.78 9.65 -0.52
CA THR A 103 -5.57 8.20 -0.50
C THR A 103 -5.60 7.64 -1.92
N GLN A 104 -4.84 6.56 -2.14
CA GLN A 104 -4.84 5.80 -3.39
C GLN A 104 -5.50 4.45 -3.11
N GLU A 105 -6.48 4.09 -3.93
CA GLU A 105 -7.10 2.77 -3.84
C GLU A 105 -6.17 1.71 -4.43
N ARG A 106 -6.10 0.54 -3.76
CA ARG A 106 -5.31 -0.61 -4.24
C ARG A 106 -6.20 -1.82 -4.38
N HIS A 107 -6.02 -2.53 -5.48
CA HIS A 107 -6.74 -3.76 -5.77
C HIS A 107 -5.82 -4.96 -5.79
N LEU A 108 -6.28 -6.06 -5.18
CA LEU A 108 -5.60 -7.35 -5.29
C LEU A 108 -5.87 -7.94 -6.67
N LEU A 109 -4.81 -8.13 -7.45
CA LEU A 109 -4.86 -8.88 -8.69
C LEU A 109 -4.22 -10.26 -8.52
N HIS A 110 -4.84 -11.26 -9.11
CA HIS A 110 -4.27 -12.58 -9.28
C HIS A 110 -3.35 -12.57 -10.50
N THR A 111 -2.09 -12.92 -10.31
CA THR A 111 -1.11 -13.02 -11.39
C THR A 111 -1.25 -14.37 -12.07
N MET A 112 -1.59 -14.34 -13.35
CA MET A 112 -1.75 -15.53 -14.19
C MET A 112 -0.64 -15.59 -15.23
N ARG A 113 -0.09 -16.78 -15.43
CA ARG A 113 0.82 -17.08 -16.54
C ARG A 113 0.04 -17.70 -17.67
N VAL A 114 0.11 -17.09 -18.85
CA VAL A 114 -0.49 -17.61 -20.07
C VAL A 114 0.63 -18.07 -21.01
N THR A 115 0.69 -19.34 -21.33
CA THR A 115 1.68 -19.90 -22.28
C THR A 115 0.98 -20.32 -23.56
N ALA A 116 1.54 -19.93 -24.70
CA ALA A 116 0.96 -20.21 -26.01
C ALA A 116 2.03 -20.31 -27.13
N PRO A 117 1.69 -20.90 -28.28
CA PRO A 117 2.59 -20.89 -29.45
C PRO A 117 2.91 -19.44 -29.86
N VAL A 118 4.18 -19.18 -30.24
CA VAL A 118 4.64 -17.86 -30.68
C VAL A 118 3.82 -17.33 -31.87
N ALA A 119 3.32 -18.20 -32.73
CA ALA A 119 2.45 -17.81 -33.84
C ALA A 119 1.15 -17.11 -33.40
N ASP A 120 0.69 -17.39 -32.20
CA ASP A 120 -0.54 -16.80 -31.64
C ASP A 120 -0.28 -15.51 -30.82
N ALA A 121 1.00 -15.17 -30.58
CA ALA A 121 1.42 -14.09 -29.68
C ALA A 121 0.71 -12.75 -29.95
N GLY A 122 0.68 -12.30 -31.20
CA GLY A 122 0.11 -10.99 -31.53
C GLY A 122 -1.41 -10.92 -31.31
N SER A 123 -2.15 -11.98 -31.63
CA SER A 123 -3.59 -12.03 -31.39
C SER A 123 -3.92 -12.17 -29.92
N LEU A 124 -3.12 -12.92 -29.17
CA LEU A 124 -3.27 -13.08 -27.73
C LEU A 124 -2.90 -11.80 -26.98
N ASP A 125 -1.80 -11.13 -27.28
CA ASP A 125 -1.39 -9.89 -26.61
C ASP A 125 -2.52 -8.85 -26.62
N HIS A 126 -3.09 -8.61 -27.80
CA HIS A 126 -4.21 -7.66 -27.94
C HIS A 126 -5.42 -8.04 -27.05
N ARG A 127 -5.74 -9.32 -26.98
CA ARG A 127 -6.87 -9.83 -26.20
C ARG A 127 -6.58 -9.81 -24.70
N LEU A 128 -5.38 -10.23 -24.29
CA LEU A 128 -4.98 -10.26 -22.89
C LEU A 128 -4.96 -8.87 -22.26
N ARG A 129 -4.53 -7.85 -23.01
CA ARG A 129 -4.57 -6.43 -22.57
C ARG A 129 -5.99 -5.91 -22.41
N ALA A 130 -6.97 -6.49 -23.07
CA ALA A 130 -8.39 -6.16 -22.86
C ALA A 130 -9.02 -6.90 -21.66
N LEU A 131 -8.41 -8.00 -21.21
CA LEU A 131 -8.92 -8.85 -20.14
C LEU A 131 -8.23 -8.59 -18.79
N GLY A 132 -7.03 -8.01 -18.80
CA GLY A 132 -6.25 -7.77 -17.59
C GLY A 132 -5.00 -6.90 -17.84
N ALA A 133 -4.25 -6.69 -16.75
CA ALA A 133 -3.00 -5.92 -16.79
C ALA A 133 -1.83 -6.82 -17.20
N VAL A 134 -1.42 -6.77 -18.45
CA VAL A 134 -0.21 -7.48 -18.92
C VAL A 134 1.01 -6.74 -18.40
N SER A 135 1.76 -7.38 -17.50
CA SER A 135 2.95 -6.82 -16.86
C SER A 135 4.26 -7.26 -17.52
N ASP A 136 4.26 -8.43 -18.17
CA ASP A 136 5.45 -8.97 -18.81
C ASP A 136 5.08 -9.87 -19.98
N VAL A 137 5.98 -9.95 -20.98
CA VAL A 137 5.87 -10.88 -22.14
C VAL A 137 7.25 -11.41 -22.46
N ASP A 138 7.43 -12.71 -22.27
CA ASP A 138 8.67 -13.42 -22.59
C ASP A 138 8.51 -14.27 -23.86
N TYR A 139 9.44 -14.09 -24.79
CA TYR A 139 9.47 -14.80 -26.09
C TYR A 139 10.59 -15.84 -26.09
N GLY A 140 10.19 -17.14 -26.13
CA GLY A 140 11.08 -18.26 -26.23
C GLY A 140 10.60 -19.25 -27.29
N ALA A 141 10.66 -20.54 -26.99
CA ALA A 141 10.04 -21.59 -27.82
C ALA A 141 8.50 -21.44 -27.84
N GLU A 142 7.97 -20.91 -26.79
CA GLU A 142 6.59 -20.45 -26.63
C GLU A 142 6.59 -18.99 -26.16
N VAL A 143 5.47 -18.30 -26.30
CA VAL A 143 5.29 -16.99 -25.66
C VAL A 143 4.64 -17.17 -24.29
N ILE A 144 5.15 -16.46 -23.30
CA ILE A 144 4.64 -16.45 -21.94
C ILE A 144 4.22 -15.02 -21.58
N PHE A 145 2.94 -14.84 -21.25
CA PHE A 145 2.42 -13.57 -20.73
C PHE A 145 2.22 -13.68 -19.23
N THR A 146 2.58 -12.63 -18.51
CA THR A 146 2.23 -12.44 -17.10
C THR A 146 1.11 -11.40 -17.01
N VAL A 147 -0.07 -11.81 -16.52
CA VAL A 147 -1.28 -10.99 -16.56
C VAL A 147 -1.90 -10.91 -15.18
N GLY A 148 -2.09 -9.68 -14.67
CA GLY A 148 -2.85 -9.41 -13.46
C GLY A 148 -4.35 -9.35 -13.75
N VAL A 149 -5.17 -10.12 -13.03
CA VAL A 149 -6.62 -10.18 -13.22
C VAL A 149 -7.38 -10.20 -11.89
N SER A 150 -8.60 -9.67 -11.88
CA SER A 150 -9.47 -9.71 -10.71
C SER A 150 -10.24 -11.01 -10.55
N ASP A 151 -10.57 -11.67 -11.68
CA ASP A 151 -11.31 -12.94 -11.71
C ASP A 151 -10.54 -13.99 -12.53
N PRO A 152 -9.74 -14.85 -11.86
CA PRO A 152 -8.96 -15.90 -12.51
C PRO A 152 -9.80 -16.92 -13.28
N GLY A 153 -10.99 -17.24 -12.75
CA GLY A 153 -11.85 -18.26 -13.38
C GLY A 153 -12.42 -17.79 -14.71
N ARG A 154 -12.95 -16.59 -14.75
CA ARG A 154 -13.42 -15.94 -15.98
C ARG A 154 -12.29 -15.74 -16.97
N PHE A 155 -11.13 -15.25 -16.51
CA PHE A 155 -9.97 -15.05 -17.35
C PHE A 155 -9.51 -16.35 -18.04
N ALA A 156 -9.41 -17.45 -17.31
CA ALA A 156 -9.02 -18.75 -17.88
C ALA A 156 -10.01 -19.23 -18.96
N ALA A 157 -11.31 -19.05 -18.75
CA ALA A 157 -12.32 -19.38 -19.75
C ALA A 157 -12.19 -18.51 -21.02
N ASP A 158 -11.96 -17.21 -20.86
CA ASP A 158 -11.79 -16.26 -21.97
C ASP A 158 -10.52 -16.58 -22.79
N VAL A 159 -9.42 -16.94 -22.12
CA VAL A 159 -8.17 -17.37 -22.80
C VAL A 159 -8.39 -18.68 -23.56
N ALA A 160 -9.03 -19.68 -22.95
CA ALA A 160 -9.32 -20.94 -23.61
C ALA A 160 -10.16 -20.75 -24.88
N ALA A 161 -11.19 -19.91 -24.81
CA ALA A 161 -12.03 -19.59 -25.96
C ALA A 161 -11.24 -18.86 -27.07
N THR A 162 -10.41 -17.88 -26.69
CA THR A 162 -9.64 -17.05 -27.63
C THR A 162 -8.52 -17.83 -28.32
N SER A 163 -7.82 -18.69 -27.58
CA SER A 163 -6.71 -19.52 -28.10
C SER A 163 -7.17 -20.81 -28.79
N ALA A 164 -8.48 -21.04 -28.84
CA ALA A 164 -9.05 -22.32 -29.28
C ALA A 164 -8.43 -23.51 -28.53
N GLY A 165 -8.15 -23.34 -27.23
CA GLY A 165 -7.56 -24.35 -26.35
C GLY A 165 -6.05 -24.56 -26.52
N ARG A 166 -5.35 -23.76 -27.34
CA ARG A 166 -3.89 -23.88 -27.52
C ARG A 166 -3.08 -23.14 -26.44
N GLY A 167 -3.70 -22.18 -25.74
CA GLY A 167 -3.08 -21.49 -24.61
C GLY A 167 -3.39 -22.20 -23.29
N THR A 168 -2.40 -22.30 -22.43
CA THR A 168 -2.55 -22.75 -21.05
C THR A 168 -2.52 -21.58 -20.10
N VAL A 169 -3.28 -21.66 -18.99
CA VAL A 169 -3.35 -20.61 -17.97
C VAL A 169 -3.06 -21.23 -16.61
N GLU A 170 -2.08 -20.69 -15.92
CA GLU A 170 -1.69 -21.15 -14.60
C GLU A 170 -1.60 -19.97 -13.62
N PRO A 171 -2.05 -20.11 -12.35
CA PRO A 171 -1.81 -19.11 -11.35
C PRO A 171 -0.31 -19.02 -10.99
N SER A 172 0.22 -17.81 -10.86
CA SER A 172 1.63 -17.58 -10.51
C SER A 172 1.83 -16.68 -9.30
N GLY A 173 0.74 -16.20 -8.66
CA GLY A 173 0.80 -15.39 -7.46
C GLY A 173 -0.32 -14.38 -7.35
N THR A 174 -0.09 -13.38 -6.52
CA THR A 174 -0.98 -12.22 -6.36
C THR A 174 -0.13 -10.96 -6.23
N SER A 175 -0.67 -9.82 -6.65
CA SER A 175 -0.04 -8.50 -6.47
C SER A 175 -1.08 -7.44 -6.17
N TRP A 176 -0.70 -6.45 -5.36
CA TRP A 176 -1.51 -5.28 -5.11
C TRP A 176 -1.10 -4.18 -6.08
N VAL A 177 -2.06 -3.62 -6.80
CA VAL A 177 -1.84 -2.54 -7.78
C VAL A 177 -2.64 -1.31 -7.41
N ASP A 178 -2.06 -0.13 -7.63
CA ASP A 178 -2.73 1.17 -7.47
C ASP A 178 -3.65 1.40 -8.69
N ILE A 179 -4.86 1.94 -8.44
CA ILE A 179 -5.87 2.22 -9.48
C ILE A 179 -6.18 3.71 -9.51
#